data_1c815dba11fefc41bee911250be68d89
#
_entry.id   1c815dba11fefc41bee911250be68d89
#
_cell.length_a   1.000
_cell.length_b   1.000
_cell.length_c   1.000
_cell.angle_alpha   90.00
_cell.angle_beta   90.00
_cell.angle_gamma   90.00
#
_symmetry.space_group_name_H-M   'P 1'
#
loop_
_entity.id
_entity.type
_entity.pdbx_description
1 polymer ?
#
loop_
_entity_poly.entity_id
_entity_poly.type
_entity_poly.pdbx_seq_one_letter_code
_entity_poly.pdbx_strand_id
1 'polypeptide(L)'
;MKSHTNDVSIDNIYKLDGRVPVHKAVPFGMQHILAMFVANIAPILIVGAASGLDSQSIASLIQSAMLIAGIGTLIQLFPLFHRIGSGLPIVMGISFTFVSVFCFIGAQYGYGTIMGAVLIGGLIEGFLGLFAKYWLKIIAPIVSASVVTAIGFSLLSVGATSFGGGSGSQSFGSAENWILGSVTLLCCILFNIFAKSHFKQLSVLFGLVVGYILAIIMGVVDFSSLEGTKIISVPQLMPFKMEFRLDAIISVVLIFLVSATETIGDTSALASSGLGRYATEKETSGSLACDGLVSAFSSLFGCLPITSFSQNVGLVAMTKVVNRFTCLLYTSPSPRD
;
A
#
# COMPACT_ATOMS: atom_id res chain seq x y z
N MET A 1 -20.29 27.93 17.55
CA MET A 1 -19.07 27.78 18.35
C MET A 1 -17.91 27.60 17.40
N LYS A 2 -17.12 28.63 17.10
CA LYS A 2 -15.87 28.52 16.33
C LYS A 2 -14.82 27.97 17.30
N SER A 3 -14.47 26.71 17.15
CA SER A 3 -13.46 26.02 17.94
C SER A 3 -12.07 26.63 17.63
N HIS A 4 -11.32 26.90 18.66
CA HIS A 4 -9.92 27.34 18.64
C HIS A 4 -9.04 26.31 17.94
N THR A 5 -8.90 26.41 16.61
CA THR A 5 -8.07 25.52 15.79
C THR A 5 -6.59 25.92 15.76
N ASN A 6 -6.18 26.91 16.56
CA ASN A 6 -4.82 27.44 16.53
C ASN A 6 -3.92 27.06 17.72
N ASP A 7 -4.47 26.39 18.76
CA ASP A 7 -3.63 25.95 19.88
C ASP A 7 -2.79 24.73 19.48
N VAL A 8 -1.48 24.89 19.49
CA VAL A 8 -0.53 23.80 19.28
C VAL A 8 -0.44 23.01 20.58
N SER A 9 -1.04 21.82 20.59
CA SER A 9 -1.07 20.92 21.76
C SER A 9 -0.75 19.50 21.37
N ILE A 10 -0.05 18.78 22.25
CA ILE A 10 0.21 17.35 22.07
C ILE A 10 -1.08 16.52 22.10
N ASP A 11 -2.10 16.94 22.85
CA ASP A 11 -3.38 16.24 22.93
C ASP A 11 -4.16 16.23 21.61
N ASN A 12 -3.80 17.13 20.70
CA ASN A 12 -4.39 17.16 19.37
C ASN A 12 -3.99 15.93 18.52
N ILE A 13 -2.97 15.17 18.93
CA ILE A 13 -2.56 13.93 18.23
C ILE A 13 -3.68 12.89 18.21
N TYR A 14 -4.58 12.93 19.19
CA TYR A 14 -5.74 12.03 19.32
C TYR A 14 -7.03 12.63 18.72
N LYS A 15 -6.95 13.78 18.06
CA LYS A 15 -8.07 14.46 17.38
C LYS A 15 -7.80 14.54 15.90
N LEU A 16 -8.82 14.48 15.06
CA LEU A 16 -8.68 14.59 13.60
C LEU A 16 -8.03 15.92 13.20
N ASP A 17 -8.41 17.01 13.85
CA ASP A 17 -7.95 18.35 13.52
C ASP A 17 -7.24 18.98 14.74
N GLY A 18 -6.38 19.94 14.47
CA GLY A 18 -5.57 20.65 15.45
C GLY A 18 -4.08 20.50 15.14
N ARG A 19 -3.30 21.52 15.51
CA ARG A 19 -1.87 21.51 15.28
C ARG A 19 -1.15 20.75 16.39
N VAL A 20 -0.26 19.85 15.97
CA VAL A 20 0.63 19.09 16.86
C VAL A 20 2.05 19.66 16.74
N PRO A 21 2.82 19.76 17.84
CA PRO A 21 4.22 20.15 17.75
C PRO A 21 4.98 19.23 16.79
N VAL A 22 5.69 19.80 15.81
CA VAL A 22 6.35 19.05 14.72
C VAL A 22 7.30 17.98 15.26
N HIS A 23 8.11 18.30 16.28
CA HIS A 23 9.05 17.35 16.89
C HIS A 23 8.38 16.12 17.53
N LYS A 24 7.08 16.20 17.87
CA LYS A 24 6.27 15.08 18.37
C LYS A 24 5.54 14.34 17.24
N ALA A 25 5.14 15.06 16.20
CA ALA A 25 4.46 14.48 15.06
C ALA A 25 5.41 13.68 14.15
N VAL A 26 6.66 14.15 13.95
CA VAL A 26 7.65 13.49 13.08
C VAL A 26 7.91 12.02 13.42
N PRO A 27 8.16 11.60 14.68
CA PRO A 27 8.38 10.19 14.99
C PRO A 27 7.21 9.29 14.60
N PHE A 28 5.97 9.73 14.82
CA PHE A 28 4.78 8.96 14.43
C PHE A 28 4.61 8.95 12.90
N GLY A 29 4.83 10.09 12.24
CA GLY A 29 4.85 10.15 10.78
C GLY A 29 5.89 9.21 10.18
N MET A 30 7.12 9.25 10.67
CA MET A 30 8.20 8.38 10.22
C MET A 30 7.85 6.89 10.39
N GLN A 31 7.18 6.52 11.48
CA GLN A 31 6.74 5.15 11.72
C GLN A 31 5.76 4.67 10.64
N HIS A 32 4.82 5.52 10.23
CA HIS A 32 3.90 5.20 9.12
C HIS A 32 4.63 5.05 7.79
N ILE A 33 5.59 5.93 7.48
CA ILE A 33 6.42 5.81 6.26
C ILE A 33 7.18 4.48 6.26
N LEU A 34 7.88 4.16 7.34
CA LEU A 34 8.69 2.93 7.42
C LEU A 34 7.83 1.66 7.33
N ALA A 35 6.65 1.66 7.94
CA ALA A 35 5.72 0.53 7.86
C ALA A 35 5.20 0.31 6.42
N MET A 36 4.87 1.39 5.71
CA MET A 36 4.34 1.36 4.35
C MET A 36 5.42 1.11 3.30
N PHE A 37 6.64 1.66 3.48
CA PHE A 37 7.69 1.68 2.47
C PHE A 37 8.04 0.27 1.97
N VAL A 38 8.37 -0.63 2.89
CA VAL A 38 8.75 -2.02 2.56
C VAL A 38 7.60 -2.76 1.90
N ALA A 39 6.40 -2.60 2.45
CA ALA A 39 5.24 -3.31 1.94
C ALA A 39 4.80 -2.82 0.55
N ASN A 40 5.05 -1.57 0.19
CA ASN A 40 4.80 -1.06 -1.16
C ASN A 40 5.79 -1.60 -2.21
N ILE A 41 7.02 -1.89 -1.81
CA ILE A 41 8.05 -2.39 -2.73
C ILE A 41 7.73 -3.83 -3.17
N ALA A 42 7.30 -4.68 -2.25
CA ALA A 42 7.14 -6.11 -2.50
C ALA A 42 6.21 -6.46 -3.67
N PRO A 43 4.99 -5.90 -3.78
CA PRO A 43 4.12 -6.17 -4.93
C PRO A 43 4.73 -5.76 -6.27
N ILE A 44 5.46 -4.63 -6.31
CA ILE A 44 6.10 -4.14 -7.54
C ILE A 44 7.19 -5.11 -7.99
N LEU A 45 8.04 -5.56 -7.06
CA LEU A 45 9.10 -6.53 -7.36
C LEU A 45 8.50 -7.84 -7.88
N ILE A 46 7.46 -8.36 -7.22
CA ILE A 46 6.85 -9.64 -7.56
C ILE A 46 6.17 -9.57 -8.94
N VAL A 47 5.32 -8.57 -9.16
CA VAL A 47 4.58 -8.42 -10.43
C VAL A 47 5.53 -7.98 -11.56
N GLY A 48 6.50 -7.11 -11.27
CA GLY A 48 7.52 -6.69 -12.23
C GLY A 48 8.35 -7.87 -12.73
N ALA A 49 8.85 -8.71 -11.82
CA ALA A 49 9.59 -9.91 -12.15
C ALA A 49 8.72 -10.90 -12.96
N ALA A 50 7.47 -11.15 -12.54
CA ALA A 50 6.55 -12.03 -13.26
C ALA A 50 6.23 -11.51 -14.68
N SER A 51 6.27 -10.19 -14.88
CA SER A 51 6.03 -9.54 -16.18
C SER A 51 7.30 -9.37 -17.02
N GLY A 52 8.45 -9.82 -16.53
CA GLY A 52 9.73 -9.72 -17.25
C GLY A 52 10.29 -8.29 -17.35
N LEU A 53 9.96 -7.40 -16.40
CA LEU A 53 10.49 -6.05 -16.37
C LEU A 53 11.96 -6.04 -15.93
N ASP A 54 12.74 -5.15 -16.50
CA ASP A 54 14.12 -4.90 -16.11
C ASP A 54 14.20 -4.12 -14.78
N SER A 55 15.34 -4.20 -14.10
CA SER A 55 15.56 -3.58 -12.78
C SER A 55 15.39 -2.06 -12.80
N GLN A 56 15.74 -1.40 -13.91
CA GLN A 56 15.59 0.06 -14.04
C GLN A 56 14.12 0.47 -14.11
N SER A 57 13.30 -0.26 -14.87
CA SER A 57 11.84 -0.07 -14.92
C SER A 57 11.22 -0.28 -13.55
N ILE A 58 11.57 -1.36 -12.85
CA ILE A 58 11.08 -1.65 -11.50
C ILE A 58 11.45 -0.53 -10.52
N ALA A 59 12.68 -0.03 -10.54
CA ALA A 59 13.11 1.09 -9.69
C ALA A 59 12.30 2.37 -9.96
N SER A 60 12.05 2.68 -11.24
CA SER A 60 11.22 3.83 -11.64
C SER A 60 9.76 3.68 -11.18
N LEU A 61 9.22 2.47 -11.23
CA LEU A 61 7.87 2.18 -10.75
C LEU A 61 7.76 2.34 -9.24
N ILE A 62 8.76 1.91 -8.47
CA ILE A 62 8.80 2.10 -7.01
C ILE A 62 8.76 3.59 -6.67
N GLN A 63 9.57 4.42 -7.33
CA GLN A 63 9.60 5.86 -7.09
C GLN A 63 8.26 6.52 -7.44
N SER A 64 7.69 6.16 -8.60
CA SER A 64 6.39 6.68 -9.04
C SER A 64 5.27 6.26 -8.08
N ALA A 65 5.27 5.02 -7.63
CA ALA A 65 4.28 4.49 -6.70
C ALA A 65 4.31 5.20 -5.34
N MET A 66 5.51 5.49 -4.81
CA MET A 66 5.65 6.23 -3.55
C MET A 66 5.06 7.64 -3.66
N LEU A 67 5.33 8.34 -4.78
CA LEU A 67 4.78 9.68 -5.00
C LEU A 67 3.26 9.65 -5.10
N ILE A 68 2.70 8.71 -5.88
CA ILE A 68 1.24 8.64 -6.09
C ILE A 68 0.54 8.15 -4.83
N ALA A 69 1.13 7.24 -4.06
CA ALA A 69 0.61 6.85 -2.74
C ALA A 69 0.55 8.05 -1.78
N GLY A 70 1.57 8.92 -1.82
CA GLY A 70 1.56 10.18 -1.08
C GLY A 70 0.42 11.11 -1.52
N ILE A 71 0.23 11.30 -2.83
CA ILE A 71 -0.88 12.10 -3.39
C ILE A 71 -2.23 11.50 -3.00
N GLY A 72 -2.40 10.19 -3.13
CA GLY A 72 -3.61 9.48 -2.72
C GLY A 72 -3.91 9.66 -1.24
N THR A 73 -2.90 9.54 -0.39
CA THR A 73 -3.03 9.78 1.05
C THR A 73 -3.47 11.22 1.35
N LEU A 74 -2.94 12.22 0.63
CA LEU A 74 -3.38 13.62 0.76
C LEU A 74 -4.87 13.77 0.39
N ILE A 75 -5.33 13.11 -0.66
CA ILE A 75 -6.74 13.12 -1.07
C ILE A 75 -7.61 12.43 -0.01
N GLN A 76 -7.15 11.34 0.58
CA GLN A 76 -7.85 10.69 1.70
C GLN A 76 -8.01 11.61 2.91
N LEU A 77 -6.94 12.32 3.28
CA LEU A 77 -6.95 13.28 4.40
C LEU A 77 -7.81 14.51 4.14
N PHE A 78 -7.74 15.04 2.92
CA PHE A 78 -8.38 16.28 2.50
C PHE A 78 -9.27 16.03 1.27
N PRO A 79 -10.52 15.61 1.48
CA PRO A 79 -11.39 15.16 0.39
C PRO A 79 -11.56 16.19 -0.74
N LEU A 80 -11.28 15.77 -1.96
CA LEU A 80 -11.55 16.57 -3.15
C LEU A 80 -13.06 16.66 -3.39
N PHE A 81 -13.54 17.86 -3.69
CA PHE A 81 -14.96 18.15 -3.94
C PHE A 81 -15.90 17.63 -2.84
N HIS A 82 -15.38 17.40 -1.62
CA HIS A 82 -16.11 16.84 -0.45
C HIS A 82 -16.70 15.44 -0.71
N ARG A 83 -16.24 14.72 -1.73
CA ARG A 83 -16.77 13.39 -2.14
C ARG A 83 -15.70 12.34 -2.39
N ILE A 84 -14.49 12.74 -2.79
CA ILE A 84 -13.38 11.84 -3.06
C ILE A 84 -12.39 11.97 -1.91
N GLY A 85 -12.24 10.92 -1.13
CA GLY A 85 -11.49 10.89 0.12
C GLY A 85 -12.40 10.80 1.34
N SER A 86 -11.93 10.09 2.36
CA SER A 86 -12.68 9.85 3.59
C SER A 86 -12.64 11.02 4.59
N GLY A 87 -11.58 11.83 4.54
CA GLY A 87 -11.24 12.80 5.59
C GLY A 87 -10.69 12.12 6.86
N LEU A 88 -10.38 10.85 6.79
CA LEU A 88 -9.74 10.07 7.86
C LEU A 88 -8.23 9.90 7.58
N PRO A 89 -7.42 9.62 8.60
CA PRO A 89 -5.99 9.39 8.44
C PRO A 89 -5.70 7.99 7.84
N ILE A 90 -6.25 7.74 6.67
CA ILE A 90 -6.01 6.53 5.90
C ILE A 90 -4.79 6.77 5.01
N VAL A 91 -3.74 5.98 5.23
CA VAL A 91 -2.57 5.95 4.35
C VAL A 91 -2.89 5.05 3.16
N MET A 92 -2.52 5.48 1.98
CA MET A 92 -2.68 4.69 0.76
C MET A 92 -1.36 4.02 0.37
N GLY A 93 -1.47 2.83 -0.20
CA GLY A 93 -0.32 2.08 -0.68
C GLY A 93 -0.72 1.04 -1.71
N ILE A 94 0.27 0.34 -2.26
CA ILE A 94 0.01 -0.70 -3.26
C ILE A 94 -0.66 -1.90 -2.60
N SER A 95 -1.78 -2.31 -3.18
CA SER A 95 -2.57 -3.41 -2.68
C SER A 95 -1.98 -4.77 -3.05
N PHE A 96 -1.84 -5.64 -2.06
CA PHE A 96 -1.48 -7.05 -2.26
C PHE A 96 -2.60 -7.89 -2.89
N THR A 97 -3.83 -7.43 -2.80
CA THR A 97 -5.04 -8.11 -3.27
C THR A 97 -4.95 -8.47 -4.76
N PHE A 98 -4.27 -7.65 -5.54
CA PHE A 98 -4.13 -7.81 -6.99
C PHE A 98 -2.94 -8.68 -7.42
N VAL A 99 -1.97 -8.94 -6.54
CA VAL A 99 -0.67 -9.52 -6.90
C VAL A 99 -0.80 -10.84 -7.65
N SER A 100 -1.58 -11.78 -7.14
CA SER A 100 -1.73 -13.11 -7.77
C SER A 100 -2.29 -13.02 -9.20
N VAL A 101 -3.32 -12.18 -9.40
CA VAL A 101 -3.94 -11.99 -10.72
C VAL A 101 -2.99 -11.25 -11.66
N PHE A 102 -2.25 -10.26 -11.15
CA PHE A 102 -1.29 -9.51 -11.96
C PHE A 102 -0.07 -10.33 -12.35
N CYS A 103 0.41 -11.24 -11.50
CA CYS A 103 1.45 -12.17 -11.89
C CYS A 103 1.00 -13.05 -13.06
N PHE A 104 -0.25 -13.52 -13.05
CA PHE A 104 -0.79 -14.30 -14.14
C PHE A 104 -0.93 -13.47 -15.43
N ILE A 105 -1.57 -12.30 -15.35
CA ILE A 105 -1.77 -11.40 -16.51
C ILE A 105 -0.42 -10.94 -17.08
N GLY A 106 0.50 -10.53 -16.19
CA GLY A 106 1.82 -10.04 -16.58
C GLY A 106 2.67 -11.08 -17.29
N ALA A 107 2.66 -12.31 -16.80
CA ALA A 107 3.39 -13.42 -17.42
C ALA A 107 2.80 -13.82 -18.78
N GLN A 108 1.49 -13.73 -18.94
CA GLN A 108 0.80 -14.20 -20.17
C GLN A 108 0.66 -13.11 -21.23
N TYR A 109 0.38 -11.87 -20.83
CA TYR A 109 0.01 -10.79 -21.76
C TYR A 109 0.91 -9.55 -21.65
N GLY A 110 1.80 -9.53 -20.66
CA GLY A 110 2.68 -8.40 -20.40
C GLY A 110 2.11 -7.32 -19.49
N TYR A 111 3.00 -6.45 -19.03
CA TYR A 111 2.68 -5.41 -18.04
C TYR A 111 1.70 -4.33 -18.55
N GLY A 112 1.74 -4.02 -19.86
CA GLY A 112 0.83 -3.06 -20.47
C GLY A 112 -0.64 -3.45 -20.37
N THR A 113 -0.94 -4.76 -20.41
CA THR A 113 -2.29 -5.29 -20.23
C THR A 113 -2.78 -5.08 -18.78
N ILE A 114 -1.90 -5.22 -17.79
CA ILE A 114 -2.23 -4.89 -16.40
C ILE A 114 -2.64 -3.43 -16.30
N MET A 115 -1.88 -2.51 -16.88
CA MET A 115 -2.16 -1.07 -16.82
C MET A 115 -3.51 -0.70 -17.44
N GLY A 116 -3.81 -1.28 -18.61
CA GLY A 116 -5.12 -1.07 -19.26
C GLY A 116 -6.29 -1.60 -18.41
N ALA A 117 -6.12 -2.76 -17.80
CA ALA A 117 -7.14 -3.36 -16.94
C ALA A 117 -7.32 -2.58 -15.61
N VAL A 118 -6.22 -2.09 -15.01
CA VAL A 118 -6.25 -1.25 -13.80
C VAL A 118 -6.95 0.07 -14.06
N LEU A 119 -6.71 0.72 -15.21
CA LEU A 119 -7.39 1.96 -15.57
C LEU A 119 -8.91 1.77 -15.56
N ILE A 120 -9.40 0.74 -16.24
CA ILE A 120 -10.84 0.48 -16.33
C ILE A 120 -11.41 0.03 -14.98
N GLY A 121 -10.74 -0.91 -14.30
CA GLY A 121 -11.17 -1.43 -13.01
C GLY A 121 -11.23 -0.35 -11.93
N GLY A 122 -10.21 0.52 -11.87
CA GLY A 122 -10.16 1.63 -10.93
C GLY A 122 -11.24 2.69 -11.21
N LEU A 123 -11.53 3.01 -12.48
CA LEU A 123 -12.65 3.90 -12.84
C LEU A 123 -14.00 3.31 -12.39
N ILE A 124 -14.21 2.01 -12.58
CA ILE A 124 -15.42 1.32 -12.14
C ILE A 124 -15.53 1.35 -10.61
N GLU A 125 -14.48 1.01 -9.87
CA GLU A 125 -14.49 1.09 -8.40
C GLU A 125 -14.72 2.50 -7.91
N GLY A 126 -14.05 3.51 -8.48
CA GLY A 126 -14.24 4.92 -8.15
C GLY A 126 -15.69 5.38 -8.34
N PHE A 127 -16.30 4.98 -9.46
CA PHE A 127 -17.71 5.24 -9.72
C PHE A 127 -18.61 4.53 -8.71
N LEU A 128 -18.39 3.24 -8.45
CA LEU A 128 -19.13 2.49 -7.43
C LEU A 128 -18.97 3.13 -6.05
N GLY A 129 -17.78 3.64 -5.72
CA GLY A 129 -17.53 4.36 -4.49
C GLY A 129 -18.43 5.59 -4.31
N LEU A 130 -18.62 6.39 -5.36
CA LEU A 130 -19.51 7.56 -5.31
C LEU A 130 -20.97 7.19 -5.01
N PHE A 131 -21.39 5.98 -5.35
CA PHE A 131 -22.72 5.44 -5.11
C PHE A 131 -22.77 4.39 -4.00
N ALA A 132 -21.75 4.32 -3.16
CA ALA A 132 -21.57 3.27 -2.16
C ALA A 132 -22.76 3.13 -1.18
N LYS A 133 -23.46 4.21 -0.86
CA LYS A 133 -24.64 4.21 0.02
C LYS A 133 -25.75 3.21 -0.37
N TYR A 134 -25.82 2.84 -1.65
CA TYR A 134 -26.85 1.94 -2.14
C TYR A 134 -26.52 0.47 -1.96
N TRP A 135 -25.24 0.12 -1.98
CA TRP A 135 -24.78 -1.27 -1.93
C TRP A 135 -23.96 -1.65 -0.69
N LEU A 136 -23.45 -0.66 0.08
CA LEU A 136 -22.75 -0.92 1.35
C LEU A 136 -23.54 -1.79 2.33
N LYS A 137 -24.87 -1.68 2.32
CA LYS A 137 -25.76 -2.46 3.19
C LYS A 137 -25.76 -3.96 2.88
N ILE A 138 -25.28 -4.34 1.71
CA ILE A 138 -25.24 -5.74 1.26
C ILE A 138 -23.97 -6.42 1.79
N ILE A 139 -22.92 -5.67 2.09
CA ILE A 139 -21.62 -6.21 2.53
C ILE A 139 -21.63 -6.34 4.06
N ALA A 140 -21.81 -7.56 4.53
CA ALA A 140 -21.66 -7.88 5.95
C ALA A 140 -20.17 -7.92 6.34
N PRO A 141 -19.76 -7.59 7.57
CA PRO A 141 -18.38 -7.65 8.04
C PRO A 141 -17.71 -9.03 7.84
N ILE A 142 -18.50 -10.09 7.92
CA ILE A 142 -18.02 -11.48 7.68
C ILE A 142 -17.50 -11.66 6.25
N VAL A 143 -18.09 -10.95 5.27
CA VAL A 143 -17.65 -11.01 3.87
C VAL A 143 -16.23 -10.43 3.75
N SER A 144 -15.98 -9.25 4.33
CA SER A 144 -14.66 -8.63 4.34
C SER A 144 -13.61 -9.54 5.01
N ALA A 145 -13.95 -10.13 6.18
CA ALA A 145 -13.05 -11.04 6.89
C ALA A 145 -12.73 -12.30 6.05
N SER A 146 -13.72 -12.87 5.38
CA SER A 146 -13.53 -14.04 4.51
C SER A 146 -12.66 -13.73 3.30
N VAL A 147 -12.87 -12.54 2.70
CA VAL A 147 -12.09 -12.06 1.57
C VAL A 147 -10.62 -11.86 1.96
N VAL A 148 -10.33 -11.17 3.05
CA VAL A 148 -8.94 -10.95 3.53
C VAL A 148 -8.26 -12.29 3.82
N THR A 149 -8.97 -13.25 4.40
CA THR A 149 -8.45 -14.61 4.63
C THR A 149 -8.12 -15.31 3.32
N ALA A 150 -9.01 -15.24 2.32
CA ALA A 150 -8.79 -15.83 0.99
C ALA A 150 -7.57 -15.20 0.28
N ILE A 151 -7.41 -13.88 0.38
CA ILE A 151 -6.22 -13.16 -0.13
C ILE A 151 -4.95 -13.72 0.54
N GLY A 152 -4.94 -13.86 1.86
CA GLY A 152 -3.82 -14.44 2.60
C GLY A 152 -3.43 -15.82 2.06
N PHE A 153 -4.40 -16.70 1.83
CA PHE A 153 -4.14 -18.02 1.24
C PHE A 153 -3.63 -17.94 -0.21
N SER A 154 -4.16 -17.04 -1.03
CA SER A 154 -3.70 -16.89 -2.41
C SER A 154 -2.23 -16.42 -2.51
N LEU A 155 -1.78 -15.65 -1.51
CA LEU A 155 -0.41 -15.14 -1.45
C LEU A 155 0.61 -16.18 -0.94
N LEU A 156 0.17 -17.31 -0.39
CA LEU A 156 1.10 -18.36 0.08
C LEU A 156 1.96 -18.92 -1.06
N SER A 157 1.38 -19.15 -2.23
CA SER A 157 2.12 -19.62 -3.40
C SER A 157 3.15 -18.61 -3.88
N VAL A 158 2.78 -17.32 -3.89
CA VAL A 158 3.67 -16.21 -4.23
C VAL A 158 4.81 -16.11 -3.21
N GLY A 159 4.48 -16.21 -1.93
CA GLY A 159 5.46 -16.24 -0.84
C GLY A 159 6.43 -17.41 -0.96
N ALA A 160 5.94 -18.62 -1.22
CA ALA A 160 6.77 -19.80 -1.40
C ALA A 160 7.72 -19.67 -2.59
N THR A 161 7.24 -19.13 -3.71
CA THR A 161 8.06 -18.86 -4.89
C THR A 161 9.16 -17.83 -4.59
N SER A 162 8.82 -16.75 -3.90
CA SER A 162 9.78 -15.71 -3.49
C SER A 162 10.82 -16.27 -2.51
N PHE A 163 10.39 -17.15 -1.60
CA PHE A 163 11.28 -17.83 -0.64
C PHE A 163 12.30 -18.74 -1.32
N GLY A 164 11.92 -19.36 -2.43
CA GLY A 164 12.81 -20.17 -3.28
C GLY A 164 13.80 -19.35 -4.11
N GLY A 165 13.73 -18.02 -4.11
CA GLY A 165 14.62 -17.14 -4.90
C GLY A 165 13.95 -16.42 -6.06
N GLY A 166 12.63 -16.50 -6.19
CA GLY A 166 11.83 -15.82 -7.21
C GLY A 166 11.63 -16.62 -8.50
N SER A 167 10.55 -16.30 -9.20
CA SER A 167 10.20 -16.94 -10.48
C SER A 167 11.28 -16.69 -11.53
N GLY A 168 11.74 -17.75 -12.21
CA GLY A 168 12.71 -17.67 -13.30
C GLY A 168 14.17 -17.50 -12.87
N SER A 169 14.47 -17.49 -11.59
CA SER A 169 15.84 -17.47 -11.07
C SER A 169 16.56 -18.80 -11.40
N GLN A 170 17.80 -18.72 -11.91
CA GLN A 170 18.63 -19.92 -12.16
C GLN A 170 18.97 -20.65 -10.85
N SER A 171 19.00 -19.95 -9.73
CA SER A 171 19.24 -20.50 -8.39
C SER A 171 17.95 -20.86 -7.64
N PHE A 172 16.81 -20.96 -8.33
CA PHE A 172 15.53 -21.28 -7.69
C PHE A 172 15.61 -22.59 -6.89
N GLY A 173 15.19 -22.54 -5.62
CA GLY A 173 15.22 -23.69 -4.74
C GLY A 173 16.60 -24.05 -4.16
N SER A 174 17.64 -23.22 -4.37
CA SER A 174 18.96 -23.44 -3.80
C SER A 174 18.92 -23.39 -2.24
N ALA A 175 19.85 -24.09 -1.62
CA ALA A 175 19.98 -24.07 -0.16
C ALA A 175 20.27 -22.65 0.36
N GLU A 176 21.00 -21.84 -0.40
CA GLU A 176 21.29 -20.43 -0.06
C GLU A 176 20.01 -19.60 0.04
N ASN A 177 19.10 -19.71 -0.93
CA ASN A 177 17.81 -19.01 -0.91
C ASN A 177 16.95 -19.47 0.27
N TRP A 178 16.91 -20.77 0.58
CA TRP A 178 16.17 -21.29 1.71
C TRP A 178 16.76 -20.81 3.05
N ILE A 179 18.05 -20.75 3.20
CA ILE A 179 18.72 -20.21 4.41
C ILE A 179 18.39 -18.73 4.55
N LEU A 180 18.58 -17.95 3.49
CA LEU A 180 18.32 -16.51 3.49
C LEU A 180 16.86 -16.20 3.84
N GLY A 181 15.91 -16.86 3.19
CA GLY A 181 14.48 -16.70 3.44
C GLY A 181 14.10 -17.12 4.86
N SER A 182 14.62 -18.28 5.35
CA SER A 182 14.32 -18.77 6.69
C SER A 182 14.84 -17.85 7.79
N VAL A 183 16.07 -17.36 7.67
CA VAL A 183 16.66 -16.42 8.64
C VAL A 183 15.88 -15.11 8.63
N THR A 184 15.57 -14.56 7.46
CA THR A 184 14.78 -13.32 7.32
C THR A 184 13.41 -13.47 7.98
N LEU A 185 12.69 -14.54 7.67
CA LEU A 185 11.36 -14.82 8.26
C LEU A 185 11.44 -14.98 9.77
N LEU A 186 12.42 -15.76 10.26
CA LEU A 186 12.62 -15.96 11.69
C LEU A 186 12.91 -14.64 12.40
N CYS A 187 13.74 -13.78 11.82
CA CYS A 187 14.01 -12.45 12.36
C CYS A 187 12.76 -11.59 12.41
N CYS A 188 11.92 -11.59 11.36
CA CYS A 188 10.63 -10.89 11.37
C CYS A 188 9.73 -11.37 12.52
N ILE A 189 9.59 -12.69 12.67
CA ILE A 189 8.74 -13.31 13.70
C ILE A 189 9.27 -13.00 15.11
N LEU A 190 10.57 -13.22 15.35
CA LEU A 190 11.19 -12.95 16.65
C LEU A 190 11.06 -11.48 17.02
N PHE A 191 11.34 -10.57 16.09
CA PHE A 191 11.16 -9.14 16.33
C PHE A 191 9.71 -8.80 16.65
N ASN A 192 8.75 -9.36 15.90
CA ASN A 192 7.33 -9.15 16.17
C ASN A 192 6.89 -9.64 17.55
N ILE A 193 7.46 -10.75 18.03
CA ILE A 193 7.15 -11.30 19.35
C ILE A 193 7.76 -10.44 20.47
N PHE A 194 9.06 -10.13 20.36
CA PHE A 194 9.82 -9.51 21.43
C PHE A 194 9.78 -7.98 21.44
N ALA A 195 9.48 -7.33 20.31
CA ALA A 195 9.41 -5.89 20.24
C ALA A 195 8.22 -5.32 21.04
N LYS A 196 8.45 -4.18 21.66
CA LYS A 196 7.41 -3.50 22.45
C LYS A 196 6.49 -2.70 21.52
N SER A 197 5.17 -2.84 21.75
CA SER A 197 4.08 -2.03 21.21
C SER A 197 4.34 -1.40 19.80
N HIS A 198 4.85 -0.20 19.76
CA HIS A 198 5.05 0.60 18.53
C HIS A 198 6.06 0.00 17.54
N PHE A 199 7.08 -0.71 18.03
CA PHE A 199 8.10 -1.31 17.17
C PHE A 199 7.65 -2.59 16.47
N LYS A 200 6.59 -3.25 16.93
CA LYS A 200 6.07 -4.48 16.30
C LYS A 200 5.74 -4.28 14.81
N GLN A 201 5.23 -3.10 14.44
CA GLN A 201 4.90 -2.78 13.05
C GLN A 201 6.13 -2.66 12.13
N LEU A 202 7.32 -2.49 12.72
CA LEU A 202 8.57 -2.44 11.98
C LEU A 202 9.23 -3.82 11.82
N SER A 203 8.57 -4.90 12.21
CA SER A 203 9.13 -6.27 12.16
C SER A 203 9.54 -6.67 10.74
N VAL A 204 8.75 -6.32 9.74
CA VAL A 204 9.04 -6.62 8.33
C VAL A 204 10.26 -5.81 7.86
N LEU A 205 10.33 -4.52 8.20
CA LEU A 205 11.49 -3.68 7.90
C LEU A 205 12.76 -4.23 8.57
N PHE A 206 12.67 -4.63 9.84
CA PHE A 206 13.80 -5.21 10.57
C PHE A 206 14.28 -6.51 9.90
N GLY A 207 13.35 -7.41 9.57
CA GLY A 207 13.69 -8.64 8.85
C GLY A 207 14.33 -8.38 7.50
N LEU A 208 13.82 -7.40 6.73
CA LEU A 208 14.39 -6.99 5.45
C LEU A 208 15.85 -6.53 5.63
N VAL A 209 16.12 -5.66 6.61
CA VAL A 209 17.48 -5.16 6.87
C VAL A 209 18.42 -6.30 7.24
N VAL A 210 18.01 -7.19 8.15
CA VAL A 210 18.82 -8.34 8.55
C VAL A 210 19.04 -9.29 7.37
N GLY A 211 18.00 -9.59 6.61
CA GLY A 211 18.08 -10.43 5.41
C GLY A 211 19.01 -9.84 4.35
N TYR A 212 18.93 -8.52 4.13
CA TYR A 212 19.81 -7.84 3.18
C TYR A 212 21.28 -7.86 3.61
N ILE A 213 21.55 -7.63 4.91
CA ILE A 213 22.91 -7.76 5.46
C ILE A 213 23.44 -9.18 5.27
N LEU A 214 22.60 -10.19 5.55
CA LEU A 214 22.97 -11.59 5.33
C LEU A 214 23.26 -11.87 3.85
N ALA A 215 22.43 -11.37 2.95
CA ALA A 215 22.63 -11.50 1.50
C ALA A 215 23.96 -10.88 1.03
N ILE A 216 24.35 -9.73 1.61
CA ILE A 216 25.66 -9.11 1.34
C ILE A 216 26.79 -10.01 1.82
N ILE A 217 26.68 -10.56 3.04
CA ILE A 217 27.71 -11.48 3.60
C ILE A 217 27.84 -12.74 2.77
N MET A 218 26.72 -13.25 2.25
CA MET A 218 26.71 -14.44 1.36
C MET A 218 27.21 -14.13 -0.06
N GLY A 219 27.42 -12.85 -0.42
CA GLY A 219 27.92 -12.44 -1.73
C GLY A 219 26.89 -12.60 -2.87
N VAL A 220 25.59 -12.70 -2.54
CA VAL A 220 24.52 -12.85 -3.55
C VAL A 220 23.95 -11.51 -4.02
N VAL A 221 24.41 -10.39 -3.45
CA VAL A 221 23.97 -9.05 -3.84
C VAL A 221 24.86 -8.52 -4.96
N ASP A 222 24.25 -8.19 -6.09
CA ASP A 222 24.92 -7.52 -7.20
C ASP A 222 24.70 -6.00 -7.12
N PHE A 223 25.76 -5.27 -6.80
CA PHE A 223 25.75 -3.80 -6.72
C PHE A 223 25.92 -3.13 -8.10
N SER A 224 26.27 -3.86 -9.15
CA SER A 224 26.45 -3.30 -10.50
C SER A 224 25.14 -2.72 -11.05
N SER A 225 24.01 -3.27 -10.63
CA SER A 225 22.68 -2.76 -10.98
C SER A 225 22.37 -1.36 -10.45
N LEU A 226 23.17 -0.84 -9.50
CA LEU A 226 23.05 0.55 -9.01
C LEU A 226 23.74 1.56 -9.94
N GLU A 227 24.65 1.11 -10.80
CA GLU A 227 25.35 1.95 -11.76
C GLU A 227 24.35 2.50 -12.78
N GLY A 228 24.21 3.82 -12.84
CA GLY A 228 23.28 4.50 -13.75
C GLY A 228 21.87 4.75 -13.21
N THR A 229 21.51 4.26 -12.02
CA THR A 229 20.22 4.59 -11.40
C THR A 229 20.20 6.03 -10.90
N LYS A 230 19.17 6.80 -11.31
CA LYS A 230 18.97 8.15 -10.82
C LYS A 230 18.40 8.10 -9.39
N ILE A 231 18.99 8.88 -8.47
CA ILE A 231 18.50 9.00 -7.08
C ILE A 231 17.08 9.56 -7.04
N ILE A 232 16.74 10.45 -7.97
CA ILE A 232 15.40 11.03 -8.11
C ILE A 232 15.00 10.86 -9.58
N SER A 233 13.86 10.24 -9.81
CA SER A 233 13.23 10.13 -11.11
C SER A 233 11.86 10.80 -11.09
N VAL A 234 11.55 11.55 -12.12
CA VAL A 234 10.21 12.11 -12.30
C VAL A 234 9.32 11.02 -12.89
N PRO A 235 8.12 10.79 -12.33
CA PRO A 235 7.19 9.82 -12.88
C PRO A 235 6.92 10.10 -14.35
N GLN A 236 7.06 9.09 -15.18
CA GLN A 236 6.78 9.18 -16.61
C GLN A 236 5.32 8.86 -16.86
N LEU A 237 4.67 9.68 -17.66
CA LEU A 237 3.31 9.41 -18.11
C LEU A 237 3.33 8.30 -19.17
N MET A 238 2.53 7.26 -18.97
CA MET A 238 2.39 6.12 -19.86
C MET A 238 3.73 5.45 -20.22
N PRO A 239 4.55 5.03 -19.21
CA PRO A 239 5.83 4.39 -19.47
C PRO A 239 5.68 3.06 -20.20
N PHE A 240 4.50 2.45 -20.12
CA PHE A 240 4.13 1.23 -20.84
C PHE A 240 2.95 1.50 -21.75
N LYS A 241 2.97 0.90 -22.95
CA LYS A 241 1.85 0.93 -23.87
C LYS A 241 0.68 0.15 -23.25
N MET A 242 -0.42 0.85 -22.98
CA MET A 242 -1.61 0.22 -22.44
C MET A 242 -2.26 -0.70 -23.46
N GLU A 243 -2.60 -1.90 -23.04
CA GLU A 243 -3.35 -2.87 -23.83
C GLU A 243 -4.65 -3.21 -23.14
N PHE A 244 -5.73 -3.23 -23.91
CA PHE A 244 -7.08 -3.48 -23.39
C PHE A 244 -7.56 -4.85 -23.85
N ARG A 245 -7.52 -5.82 -22.91
CA ARG A 245 -8.03 -7.18 -23.13
C ARG A 245 -9.23 -7.41 -22.23
N LEU A 246 -10.31 -7.89 -22.80
CA LEU A 246 -11.57 -8.05 -22.08
C LEU A 246 -11.46 -9.07 -20.94
N ASP A 247 -10.76 -10.18 -21.15
CA ASP A 247 -10.49 -11.23 -20.16
C ASP A 247 -9.73 -10.68 -18.93
N ALA A 248 -8.68 -9.91 -19.17
CA ALA A 248 -7.91 -9.24 -18.14
C ALA A 248 -8.74 -8.18 -17.41
N ILE A 249 -9.48 -7.35 -18.15
CA ILE A 249 -10.35 -6.30 -17.57
C ILE A 249 -11.40 -6.92 -16.65
N ILE A 250 -12.10 -7.97 -17.08
CA ILE A 250 -13.11 -8.64 -16.25
C ILE A 250 -12.46 -9.18 -14.96
N SER A 251 -11.33 -9.88 -15.08
CA SER A 251 -10.62 -10.42 -13.92
C SER A 251 -10.23 -9.33 -12.93
N VAL A 252 -9.67 -8.21 -13.43
CA VAL A 252 -9.22 -7.09 -12.60
C VAL A 252 -10.41 -6.34 -11.98
N VAL A 253 -11.51 -6.14 -12.70
CA VAL A 253 -12.75 -5.55 -12.16
C VAL A 253 -13.30 -6.39 -11.00
N LEU A 254 -13.30 -7.72 -11.12
CA LEU A 254 -13.73 -8.60 -10.03
C LEU A 254 -12.84 -8.45 -8.79
N ILE A 255 -11.52 -8.32 -8.98
CA ILE A 255 -10.60 -8.07 -7.85
C ILE A 255 -10.79 -6.66 -7.27
N PHE A 256 -11.13 -5.65 -8.07
CA PHE A 256 -11.49 -4.33 -7.53
C PHE A 256 -12.75 -4.39 -6.64
N LEU A 257 -13.73 -5.23 -6.95
CA LEU A 257 -14.87 -5.45 -6.04
C LEU A 257 -14.44 -6.10 -4.72
N VAL A 258 -13.45 -6.99 -4.77
CA VAL A 258 -12.83 -7.59 -3.58
C VAL A 258 -12.09 -6.51 -2.77
N SER A 259 -11.27 -5.69 -3.43
CA SER A 259 -10.57 -4.55 -2.82
C SER A 259 -11.53 -3.56 -2.17
N ALA A 260 -12.67 -3.28 -2.80
CA ALA A 260 -13.71 -2.41 -2.22
C ALA A 260 -14.20 -2.92 -0.85
N THR A 261 -14.30 -4.24 -0.64
CA THR A 261 -14.68 -4.80 0.66
C THR A 261 -13.58 -4.63 1.71
N GLU A 262 -12.31 -4.69 1.31
CA GLU A 262 -11.15 -4.42 2.17
C GLU A 262 -11.14 -2.95 2.61
N THR A 263 -11.33 -2.01 1.68
CA THR A 263 -11.41 -0.58 1.97
C THR A 263 -12.54 -0.22 2.94
N ILE A 264 -13.70 -0.88 2.82
CA ILE A 264 -14.82 -0.72 3.78
C ILE A 264 -14.38 -1.21 5.16
N GLY A 265 -13.71 -2.35 5.22
CA GLY A 265 -13.16 -2.90 6.46
C GLY A 265 -12.15 -1.96 7.11
N ASP A 266 -11.19 -1.46 6.36
CA ASP A 266 -10.15 -0.54 6.82
C ASP A 266 -10.71 0.78 7.33
N THR A 267 -11.63 1.38 6.57
CA THR A 267 -12.28 2.63 6.96
C THR A 267 -13.07 2.46 8.26
N SER A 268 -13.78 1.34 8.39
CA SER A 268 -14.55 1.00 9.60
C SER A 268 -13.64 0.71 10.79
N ALA A 269 -12.57 -0.05 10.57
CA ALA A 269 -11.60 -0.39 11.60
C ALA A 269 -10.88 0.85 12.11
N LEU A 270 -10.46 1.77 11.22
CA LEU A 270 -9.82 3.02 11.61
C LEU A 270 -10.76 3.92 12.41
N ALA A 271 -12.01 4.09 11.95
CA ALA A 271 -12.99 4.93 12.66
C ALA A 271 -13.31 4.36 14.05
N SER A 272 -13.50 3.04 14.16
CA SER A 272 -13.83 2.40 15.45
C SER A 272 -12.62 2.38 16.39
N SER A 273 -11.45 1.99 15.91
CA SER A 273 -10.27 1.86 16.76
C SER A 273 -9.62 3.21 17.08
N GLY A 274 -9.55 4.12 16.10
CA GLY A 274 -8.89 5.42 16.24
C GLY A 274 -9.78 6.48 16.87
N LEU A 275 -11.05 6.54 16.46
CA LEU A 275 -11.98 7.61 16.85
C LEU A 275 -13.07 7.14 17.83
N GLY A 276 -13.16 5.84 18.14
CA GLY A 276 -14.17 5.28 19.05
C GLY A 276 -15.61 5.40 18.52
N ARG A 277 -15.80 5.51 17.20
CA ARG A 277 -17.12 5.61 16.56
C ARG A 277 -17.18 4.79 15.28
N TYR A 278 -18.37 4.55 14.77
CA TYR A 278 -18.55 3.96 13.45
C TYR A 278 -18.17 4.95 12.34
N ALA A 279 -17.66 4.40 11.22
CA ALA A 279 -17.47 5.18 10.01
C ALA A 279 -18.83 5.64 9.45
N THR A 280 -18.88 6.87 8.98
CA THR A 280 -20.08 7.39 8.32
C THR A 280 -20.16 6.89 6.88
N GLU A 281 -21.38 6.83 6.31
CA GLU A 281 -21.57 6.47 4.89
C GLU A 281 -20.74 7.37 3.97
N LYS A 282 -20.60 8.65 4.31
CA LYS A 282 -19.81 9.61 3.55
C LYS A 282 -18.30 9.28 3.57
N GLU A 283 -17.78 8.91 4.75
CA GLU A 283 -16.36 8.53 4.91
C GLU A 283 -16.04 7.27 4.11
N THR A 284 -16.89 6.27 4.21
CA THR A 284 -16.70 5.00 3.48
C THR A 284 -16.86 5.19 1.96
N SER A 285 -17.87 5.93 1.53
CA SER A 285 -18.09 6.26 0.11
C SER A 285 -16.92 7.06 -0.46
N GLY A 286 -16.43 8.05 0.29
CA GLY A 286 -15.29 8.87 -0.11
C GLY A 286 -13.98 8.07 -0.17
N SER A 287 -13.76 7.15 0.76
CA SER A 287 -12.60 6.26 0.77
C SER A 287 -12.56 5.38 -0.48
N LEU A 288 -13.67 4.69 -0.78
CA LEU A 288 -13.81 3.85 -1.98
C LEU A 288 -13.63 4.63 -3.27
N ALA A 289 -14.24 5.81 -3.36
CA ALA A 289 -14.09 6.67 -4.54
C ALA A 289 -12.63 7.10 -4.74
N CYS A 290 -11.92 7.37 -3.65
CA CYS A 290 -10.52 7.71 -3.68
C CYS A 290 -9.65 6.53 -4.15
N ASP A 291 -9.86 5.35 -3.57
CA ASP A 291 -9.09 4.15 -3.90
C ASP A 291 -9.20 3.80 -5.39
N GLY A 292 -10.41 3.77 -5.93
CA GLY A 292 -10.63 3.50 -7.34
C GLY A 292 -10.03 4.57 -8.26
N LEU A 293 -10.28 5.86 -7.98
CA LEU A 293 -9.81 6.94 -8.84
C LEU A 293 -8.29 7.12 -8.77
N VAL A 294 -7.69 6.97 -7.58
CA VAL A 294 -6.23 7.01 -7.42
C VAL A 294 -5.58 5.81 -8.11
N SER A 295 -6.19 4.62 -8.03
CA SER A 295 -5.72 3.43 -8.75
C SER A 295 -5.81 3.61 -10.28
N ALA A 296 -6.90 4.19 -10.79
CA ALA A 296 -7.00 4.53 -12.21
C ALA A 296 -5.93 5.56 -12.62
N PHE A 297 -5.71 6.58 -11.79
CA PHE A 297 -4.67 7.58 -12.02
C PHE A 297 -3.26 6.98 -11.95
N SER A 298 -3.00 6.08 -11.00
CA SER A 298 -1.71 5.41 -10.82
C SER A 298 -1.31 4.60 -12.05
N SER A 299 -2.26 3.95 -12.73
CA SER A 299 -2.01 3.18 -13.94
C SER A 299 -1.44 4.01 -15.09
N LEU A 300 -1.79 5.31 -15.16
CA LEU A 300 -1.21 6.24 -16.15
C LEU A 300 0.29 6.46 -15.94
N PHE A 301 0.80 6.21 -14.75
CA PHE A 301 2.22 6.29 -14.42
C PHE A 301 2.87 4.91 -14.31
N GLY A 302 2.19 3.89 -14.80
CA GLY A 302 2.66 2.52 -14.77
C GLY A 302 2.57 1.85 -13.39
N CYS A 303 1.96 2.49 -12.39
CA CYS A 303 1.89 1.94 -11.05
C CYS A 303 0.71 0.97 -10.88
N LEU A 304 0.89 0.00 -10.01
CA LEU A 304 -0.15 -0.91 -9.58
C LEU A 304 -1.24 -0.17 -8.78
N PRO A 305 -2.42 -0.79 -8.53
CA PRO A 305 -3.49 -0.17 -7.76
C PRO A 305 -3.03 0.30 -6.38
N ILE A 306 -3.39 1.54 -6.05
CA ILE A 306 -3.08 2.18 -4.78
C ILE A 306 -4.38 2.36 -4.03
N THR A 307 -4.51 1.64 -2.92
CA THR A 307 -5.73 1.60 -2.10
C THR A 307 -5.43 1.88 -0.63
N SER A 308 -6.43 1.83 0.22
CA SER A 308 -6.25 1.92 1.67
C SER A 308 -5.27 0.85 2.17
N PHE A 309 -4.42 1.21 3.13
CA PHE A 309 -3.32 0.37 3.58
C PHE A 309 -3.56 -0.17 4.98
N SER A 310 -4.00 -1.43 5.08
CA SER A 310 -4.48 -2.07 6.31
C SER A 310 -3.43 -2.09 7.44
N GLN A 311 -2.13 -2.20 7.12
CA GLN A 311 -1.06 -2.17 8.12
C GLN A 311 -1.01 -0.84 8.87
N ASN A 312 -1.26 0.28 8.16
CA ASN A 312 -1.29 1.60 8.79
C ASN A 312 -2.57 1.82 9.61
N VAL A 313 -3.68 1.18 9.23
CA VAL A 313 -4.90 1.12 10.07
C VAL A 313 -4.58 0.40 11.40
N GLY A 314 -3.85 -0.71 11.34
CA GLY A 314 -3.35 -1.41 12.52
C GLY A 314 -2.47 -0.52 13.41
N LEU A 315 -1.61 0.31 12.81
CA LEU A 315 -0.77 1.25 13.53
C LEU A 315 -1.62 2.32 14.26
N VAL A 316 -2.63 2.89 13.59
CA VAL A 316 -3.58 3.82 14.21
C VAL A 316 -4.35 3.15 15.34
N ALA A 317 -4.77 1.89 15.17
CA ALA A 317 -5.45 1.14 16.22
C ALA A 317 -4.63 1.01 17.50
N MET A 318 -3.29 0.84 17.36
CA MET A 318 -2.37 0.72 18.49
C MET A 318 -1.97 2.05 19.11
N THR A 319 -1.68 3.06 18.29
CA THR A 319 -1.17 4.36 18.74
C THR A 319 -2.24 5.34 19.12
N LYS A 320 -3.45 5.15 18.58
CA LYS A 320 -4.59 6.10 18.65
C LYS A 320 -4.28 7.45 18.01
N VAL A 321 -3.21 7.54 17.23
CA VAL A 321 -2.83 8.76 16.52
C VAL A 321 -3.71 8.91 15.29
N VAL A 322 -4.62 9.87 15.31
CA VAL A 322 -5.61 10.11 14.25
C VAL A 322 -5.50 11.51 13.63
N ASN A 323 -4.50 12.26 14.03
CA ASN A 323 -4.35 13.65 13.61
C ASN A 323 -3.93 13.77 12.15
N ARG A 324 -4.69 14.49 11.33
CA ARG A 324 -4.41 14.71 9.91
C ARG A 324 -3.10 15.44 9.67
N PHE A 325 -2.74 16.38 10.53
CA PHE A 325 -1.48 17.11 10.43
C PHE A 325 -0.27 16.19 10.67
N THR A 326 -0.36 15.30 11.65
CA THR A 326 0.67 14.26 11.86
C THR A 326 0.78 13.37 10.63
N CYS A 327 -0.35 12.97 10.04
CA CYS A 327 -0.39 12.19 8.80
C CYS A 327 0.20 12.96 7.62
N LEU A 328 0.00 14.27 7.51
CA LEU A 328 0.56 15.09 6.44
C LEU A 328 2.08 15.05 6.40
N LEU A 329 2.75 14.98 7.56
CA LEU A 329 4.21 14.96 7.65
C LEU A 329 4.87 13.77 6.99
N TYR A 330 4.15 12.67 6.78
CA TYR A 330 4.68 11.51 6.06
C TYR A 330 4.27 11.45 4.59
N THR A 331 3.40 12.33 4.14
CA THR A 331 3.06 12.46 2.72
C THR A 331 3.86 13.53 2.01
N SER A 332 4.48 14.44 2.76
CA SER A 332 5.29 15.53 2.21
C SER A 332 6.76 15.35 2.58
N PRO A 333 7.63 15.06 1.61
CA PRO A 333 9.07 15.25 1.79
C PRO A 333 9.35 16.75 1.71
N SER A 334 9.05 17.53 2.73
CA SER A 334 9.47 18.91 2.76
C SER A 334 10.58 19.10 3.79
N PRO A 335 11.79 19.38 3.34
CA PRO A 335 12.77 20.01 4.20
C PRO A 335 12.52 21.52 4.12
N ARG A 336 11.71 22.07 4.98
CA ARG A 336 11.75 23.51 5.26
C ARG A 336 11.10 23.84 6.60
N ASP A 337 11.98 24.36 7.45
CA ASP A 337 11.83 25.16 8.67
C ASP A 337 11.43 24.43 9.92
#